data_9a11a4b34e523119d617c87bdd3480de
#
_entry.id   9a11a4b34e523119d617c87bdd3480de
#
_cell.length_a   1.000
_cell.length_b   1.000
_cell.length_c   1.000
_cell.angle_alpha   90.00
_cell.angle_beta   90.00
_cell.angle_gamma   90.00
#
_symmetry.space_group_name_H-M   'P 1'
#
loop_
_entity.id
_entity.type
_entity.pdbx_description
1 polymer ?
#
loop_
_entity_poly.entity_id
_entity_poly.type
_entity_poly.pdbx_seq_one_letter_code
_entity_poly.pdbx_strand_id
1 'polypeptide(L)'
;VVTGSGAEAVRQVMRSDEDAAAAFRNWHAAAERAGHRVLREPTGTYVLWHRDDVLAAIRDGDVFATRQGELMPGNVPFGPYREILLEQFNPGNSREMLKPVRKLIEEGIGAMAAKLDRCDGVRVAEILCRAGAMVACGLPENMPLEAVNPALVAKVRQAPQGGPDLISRLAAAPLSDEEILGLMGSVVRGFVFASFPIKAGLALLARKPILQQELRENPGRQRDFIEELLRLDGGAKTVSRITTRAVTVGETTIPAGSNVELCVGLVHRDEADVMSGQDMNLDGAHRHWSFGGGPHRCPASHLARDLLAVFFEVWLAEIPFFWFDWKGGAVPRAWQPRPYGPLAGGVFDGWVPGSVPLRW
;
A
#
# COMPACT_ATOMS: atom_id res chain seq x y z
N VAL A 1 7.83 -11.53 -26.25
CA VAL A 1 8.38 -11.41 -24.89
C VAL A 1 9.55 -10.44 -24.94
N VAL A 2 9.42 -9.30 -24.25
CA VAL A 2 10.51 -8.34 -24.11
C VAL A 2 11.40 -8.77 -22.94
N THR A 3 12.70 -8.83 -23.16
CA THR A 3 13.70 -9.18 -22.12
C THR A 3 14.65 -8.01 -21.89
N GLY A 4 15.14 -7.82 -20.68
CA GLY A 4 16.18 -6.85 -20.34
C GLY A 4 15.71 -5.40 -20.22
N SER A 5 15.88 -4.56 -21.25
CA SER A 5 15.61 -3.11 -21.19
C SER A 5 14.16 -2.73 -20.88
N GLY A 6 13.19 -3.59 -21.22
CA GLY A 6 11.78 -3.35 -20.92
C GLY A 6 11.44 -3.47 -19.44
N ALA A 7 11.99 -4.46 -18.73
CA ALA A 7 11.80 -4.63 -17.30
C ALA A 7 12.40 -3.44 -16.52
N GLU A 8 13.54 -2.91 -16.96
CA GLU A 8 14.14 -1.72 -16.36
C GLU A 8 13.29 -0.46 -16.62
N ALA A 9 12.73 -0.32 -17.81
CA ALA A 9 11.83 0.80 -18.12
C ALA A 9 10.56 0.78 -17.25
N VAL A 10 9.94 -0.40 -17.04
CA VAL A 10 8.82 -0.57 -16.11
C VAL A 10 9.23 -0.22 -14.67
N ARG A 11 10.41 -0.65 -14.23
CA ARG A 11 10.95 -0.25 -12.92
C ARG A 11 11.16 1.25 -12.80
N GLN A 12 11.65 1.90 -13.87
CA GLN A 12 11.90 3.33 -13.88
C GLN A 12 10.64 4.17 -13.76
N VAL A 13 9.53 3.76 -14.38
CA VAL A 13 8.23 4.48 -14.28
C VAL A 13 7.64 4.43 -12.89
N MET A 14 7.90 3.36 -12.21
CA MET A 14 7.52 3.24 -10.82
C MET A 14 8.27 4.24 -9.93
N ARG A 15 9.30 4.92 -10.46
CA ARG A 15 10.20 5.83 -9.75
C ARG A 15 9.73 7.29 -9.65
N SER A 16 8.60 7.66 -10.23
CA SER A 16 7.98 9.00 -10.08
C SER A 16 8.87 10.21 -10.44
N ASP A 17 9.93 10.04 -11.25
CA ASP A 17 10.69 11.17 -11.79
C ASP A 17 10.33 11.44 -13.26
N GLU A 18 10.51 12.69 -13.70
CA GLU A 18 10.12 13.13 -15.05
C GLU A 18 10.88 12.39 -16.17
N ASP A 19 12.16 12.11 -15.95
CA ASP A 19 12.99 11.37 -16.90
C ASP A 19 12.55 9.91 -17.02
N ALA A 20 12.20 9.31 -15.90
CA ALA A 20 11.65 7.94 -15.85
C ALA A 20 10.28 7.87 -16.53
N ALA A 21 9.42 8.85 -16.32
CA ALA A 21 8.12 8.93 -16.97
C ALA A 21 8.27 9.06 -18.50
N ALA A 22 9.22 9.87 -18.98
CA ALA A 22 9.51 10.00 -20.40
C ALA A 22 10.08 8.70 -21.01
N ALA A 23 11.02 8.07 -20.36
CA ALA A 23 11.61 6.79 -20.79
C ALA A 23 10.54 5.71 -20.90
N PHE A 24 9.63 5.66 -19.95
CA PHE A 24 8.51 4.72 -19.97
C PHE A 24 7.53 5.01 -21.12
N ARG A 25 7.08 6.25 -21.29
CA ARG A 25 6.18 6.56 -22.40
C ARG A 25 6.74 6.06 -23.73
N ASN A 26 8.03 6.30 -23.95
CA ASN A 26 8.70 5.86 -25.17
C ASN A 26 8.75 4.33 -25.29
N TRP A 27 9.06 3.66 -24.20
CA TRP A 27 9.06 2.19 -24.15
C TRP A 27 7.65 1.62 -24.30
N HIS A 28 6.66 2.14 -23.57
CA HIS A 28 5.27 1.72 -23.61
C HIS A 28 4.71 1.80 -25.03
N ALA A 29 4.84 2.96 -25.68
CA ALA A 29 4.41 3.15 -27.06
C ALA A 29 5.14 2.21 -28.05
N ALA A 30 6.42 1.90 -27.81
CA ALA A 30 7.16 0.95 -28.62
C ALA A 30 6.69 -0.51 -28.38
N ALA A 31 6.44 -0.88 -27.13
CA ALA A 31 5.95 -2.22 -26.76
C ALA A 31 4.53 -2.47 -27.27
N GLU A 32 3.65 -1.48 -27.21
CA GLU A 32 2.30 -1.56 -27.79
C GLU A 32 2.33 -1.71 -29.30
N ARG A 33 3.10 -0.87 -30.00
CA ARG A 33 3.25 -1.00 -31.47
C ARG A 33 3.82 -2.36 -31.89
N ALA A 34 4.64 -2.97 -31.05
CA ALA A 34 5.19 -4.30 -31.26
C ALA A 34 4.26 -5.44 -30.81
N GLY A 35 3.08 -5.14 -30.24
CA GLY A 35 2.12 -6.14 -29.75
C GLY A 35 2.59 -6.86 -28.47
N HIS A 36 3.62 -6.34 -27.79
CA HIS A 36 4.15 -6.97 -26.57
C HIS A 36 3.26 -6.66 -25.37
N ARG A 37 2.59 -7.67 -24.83
CA ARG A 37 1.70 -7.56 -23.65
C ARG A 37 2.26 -8.17 -22.38
N VAL A 38 3.32 -9.00 -22.51
CA VAL A 38 3.93 -9.72 -21.40
C VAL A 38 5.44 -9.49 -21.42
N LEU A 39 6.01 -9.15 -20.27
CA LEU A 39 7.44 -9.15 -20.07
C LEU A 39 7.86 -10.44 -19.38
N ARG A 40 9.09 -10.89 -19.61
CA ARG A 40 9.70 -11.98 -18.86
C ARG A 40 11.02 -11.50 -18.28
N GLU A 41 11.13 -11.57 -16.97
CA GLU A 41 12.37 -11.22 -16.27
C GLU A 41 13.44 -12.30 -16.38
N PRO A 42 14.71 -11.96 -16.15
CA PRO A 42 15.79 -12.94 -16.10
C PRO A 42 15.58 -14.02 -15.03
N THR A 43 14.86 -13.71 -13.97
CA THR A 43 14.44 -14.65 -12.90
C THR A 43 13.42 -15.69 -13.36
N GLY A 44 12.87 -15.54 -14.57
CA GLY A 44 11.78 -16.36 -15.09
C GLY A 44 10.37 -15.86 -14.74
N THR A 45 10.23 -14.81 -13.95
CA THR A 45 8.96 -14.20 -13.59
C THR A 45 8.32 -13.50 -14.80
N TYR A 46 7.04 -13.74 -15.03
CA TYR A 46 6.27 -13.03 -16.03
C TYR A 46 5.67 -11.76 -15.42
N VAL A 47 5.63 -10.67 -16.20
CA VAL A 47 5.10 -9.39 -15.74
C VAL A 47 3.99 -8.95 -16.68
N LEU A 48 2.79 -8.83 -16.14
CA LEU A 48 1.65 -8.24 -16.84
C LEU A 48 1.58 -6.75 -16.50
N TRP A 49 1.59 -5.92 -17.52
CA TRP A 49 1.63 -4.47 -17.39
C TRP A 49 0.50 -3.77 -18.17
N HIS A 50 -0.03 -4.42 -19.20
CA HIS A 50 -1.14 -3.89 -19.97
C HIS A 50 -2.41 -3.91 -19.11
N ARG A 51 -3.16 -2.82 -19.12
CA ARG A 51 -4.30 -2.61 -18.25
C ARG A 51 -5.31 -3.75 -18.26
N ASP A 52 -5.78 -4.13 -19.44
CA ASP A 52 -6.84 -5.14 -19.58
C ASP A 52 -6.38 -6.51 -19.09
N ASP A 53 -5.11 -6.87 -19.34
CA ASP A 53 -4.54 -8.13 -18.89
C ASP A 53 -4.37 -8.18 -17.38
N VAL A 54 -3.88 -7.07 -16.78
CA VAL A 54 -3.79 -6.95 -15.32
C VAL A 54 -5.17 -7.04 -14.68
N LEU A 55 -6.18 -6.35 -15.25
CA LEU A 55 -7.53 -6.39 -14.71
C LEU A 55 -8.23 -7.74 -14.91
N ALA A 56 -7.96 -8.42 -16.00
CA ALA A 56 -8.44 -9.79 -16.22
C ALA A 56 -7.80 -10.74 -15.20
N ALA A 57 -6.47 -10.71 -15.08
CA ALA A 57 -5.73 -11.57 -14.16
C ALA A 57 -6.09 -11.33 -12.68
N ILE A 58 -6.31 -10.08 -12.26
CA ILE A 58 -6.66 -9.75 -10.87
C ILE A 58 -8.06 -10.26 -10.47
N ARG A 59 -8.94 -10.47 -11.46
CA ARG A 59 -10.30 -11.00 -11.26
C ARG A 59 -10.37 -12.51 -11.35
N ASP A 60 -9.44 -13.14 -12.05
CA ASP A 60 -9.39 -14.60 -12.26
C ASP A 60 -8.48 -15.24 -11.20
N GLY A 61 -9.02 -15.39 -10.00
CA GLY A 61 -8.31 -16.04 -8.89
C GLY A 61 -8.10 -17.55 -9.09
N ASP A 62 -8.83 -18.19 -9.99
CA ASP A 62 -8.70 -19.63 -10.28
C ASP A 62 -7.45 -19.90 -11.13
N VAL A 63 -7.14 -19.01 -12.07
CA VAL A 63 -5.95 -19.11 -12.92
C VAL A 63 -4.76 -18.42 -12.29
N PHE A 64 -4.96 -17.22 -11.71
CA PHE A 64 -3.92 -16.42 -11.09
C PHE A 64 -4.07 -16.43 -9.56
N ALA A 65 -3.73 -17.56 -8.95
CA ALA A 65 -3.83 -17.77 -7.51
C ALA A 65 -2.76 -16.97 -6.74
N THR A 66 -3.03 -16.66 -5.48
CA THR A 66 -1.99 -16.18 -4.56
C THR A 66 -1.06 -17.34 -4.21
N ARG A 67 0.25 -17.07 -4.16
CA ARG A 67 1.22 -18.04 -3.66
C ARG A 67 0.89 -18.35 -2.19
N GLN A 68 0.80 -19.64 -1.87
CA GLN A 68 0.69 -20.06 -0.48
C GLN A 68 1.89 -19.50 0.31
N GLY A 69 1.61 -18.83 1.44
CA GLY A 69 2.64 -18.27 2.32
C GLY A 69 3.06 -16.81 2.04
N GLU A 70 2.70 -16.18 0.92
CA GLU A 70 3.09 -14.78 0.65
C GLU A 70 2.31 -13.76 1.48
N LEU A 71 1.01 -13.96 1.67
CA LEU A 71 0.17 -13.11 2.50
C LEU A 71 -0.17 -13.75 3.85
N MET A 72 -0.10 -15.08 3.91
CA MET A 72 -0.42 -15.88 5.09
C MET A 72 0.69 -16.92 5.30
N PRO A 73 1.34 -16.99 6.47
CA PRO A 73 2.25 -18.08 6.78
C PRO A 73 1.47 -19.40 6.80
N GLY A 74 2.07 -20.46 6.24
CA GLY A 74 1.50 -21.81 6.26
C GLY A 74 0.56 -22.15 5.11
N ASN A 75 0.16 -23.44 5.07
CA ASN A 75 -0.73 -24.03 4.07
C ASN A 75 -2.21 -23.73 4.34
N VAL A 76 -2.56 -22.52 4.73
CA VAL A 76 -3.91 -22.22 5.17
C VAL A 76 -4.80 -21.89 3.98
N PRO A 77 -5.98 -22.52 3.87
CA PRO A 77 -6.95 -22.23 2.84
C PRO A 77 -7.41 -20.77 2.92
N PHE A 78 -7.35 -20.06 1.82
CA PHE A 78 -7.72 -18.65 1.71
C PHE A 78 -9.18 -18.35 2.15
N GLY A 79 -10.12 -19.26 1.89
CA GLY A 79 -11.56 -19.08 2.12
C GLY A 79 -11.94 -18.70 3.56
N PRO A 80 -11.69 -19.56 4.55
CA PRO A 80 -12.08 -19.31 5.95
C PRO A 80 -11.44 -18.03 6.54
N TYR A 81 -10.21 -17.76 6.18
CA TYR A 81 -9.53 -16.52 6.57
C TYR A 81 -10.18 -15.28 6.02
N ARG A 82 -10.56 -15.35 4.78
CA ARG A 82 -11.19 -14.20 4.13
C ARG A 82 -12.49 -13.82 4.82
N GLU A 83 -13.30 -14.78 5.20
CA GLU A 83 -14.56 -14.53 5.92
C GLU A 83 -14.29 -13.83 7.26
N ILE A 84 -13.34 -14.33 8.04
CA ILE A 84 -12.95 -13.69 9.30
C ILE A 84 -12.43 -12.28 9.08
N LEU A 85 -11.57 -12.06 8.07
CA LEU A 85 -11.06 -10.73 7.77
C LEU A 85 -12.16 -9.78 7.28
N LEU A 86 -13.10 -10.26 6.46
CA LEU A 86 -14.23 -9.45 6.00
C LEU A 86 -15.16 -9.07 7.15
N GLU A 87 -15.42 -10.00 8.06
CA GLU A 87 -16.19 -9.74 9.26
C GLU A 87 -15.45 -8.75 10.17
N GLN A 88 -14.15 -8.96 10.40
CA GLN A 88 -13.33 -8.09 11.23
C GLN A 88 -13.24 -6.67 10.69
N PHE A 89 -13.06 -6.51 9.39
CA PHE A 89 -12.85 -5.21 8.75
C PHE A 89 -14.09 -4.66 8.05
N ASN A 90 -15.30 -5.07 8.47
CA ASN A 90 -16.50 -4.40 8.01
C ASN A 90 -16.52 -2.92 8.46
N PRO A 91 -17.30 -2.04 7.82
CA PRO A 91 -17.28 -0.60 8.11
C PRO A 91 -17.59 -0.23 9.58
N GLY A 92 -18.43 -1.03 10.26
CA GLY A 92 -18.77 -0.81 11.67
C GLY A 92 -17.57 -1.10 12.58
N ASN A 93 -17.00 -2.29 12.45
CA ASN A 93 -15.86 -2.74 13.23
C ASN A 93 -14.61 -1.88 12.96
N SER A 94 -14.39 -1.48 11.70
CA SER A 94 -13.28 -0.60 11.32
C SER A 94 -13.36 0.74 12.05
N ARG A 95 -14.56 1.32 12.17
CA ARG A 95 -14.74 2.58 12.90
C ARG A 95 -14.45 2.45 14.39
N GLU A 96 -14.90 1.36 15.04
CA GLU A 96 -14.61 1.10 16.45
C GLU A 96 -13.10 0.90 16.69
N MET A 97 -12.46 0.12 15.83
CA MET A 97 -11.02 -0.13 15.87
C MET A 97 -10.20 1.16 15.66
N LEU A 98 -10.70 2.07 14.85
CA LEU A 98 -10.01 3.32 14.54
C LEU A 98 -10.09 4.35 15.68
N LYS A 99 -11.05 4.29 16.59
CA LYS A 99 -11.17 5.25 17.72
C LYS A 99 -9.89 5.37 18.55
N PRO A 100 -9.33 4.27 19.08
CA PRO A 100 -8.07 4.36 19.84
C PRO A 100 -6.88 4.74 18.96
N VAL A 101 -6.88 4.37 17.67
CA VAL A 101 -5.83 4.76 16.72
C VAL A 101 -5.90 6.25 16.43
N ARG A 102 -7.09 6.84 16.28
CA ARG A 102 -7.27 8.30 16.15
C ARG A 102 -6.66 9.02 17.34
N LYS A 103 -7.02 8.61 18.56
CA LYS A 103 -6.47 9.21 19.78
C LYS A 103 -4.93 9.19 19.79
N LEU A 104 -4.34 8.06 19.45
CA LEU A 104 -2.89 7.91 19.35
C LEU A 104 -2.28 8.87 18.31
N ILE A 105 -2.91 9.06 17.16
CA ILE A 105 -2.45 9.98 16.11
C ILE A 105 -2.56 11.43 16.61
N GLU A 106 -3.68 11.81 17.22
CA GLU A 106 -3.90 13.15 17.79
C GLU A 106 -2.87 13.48 18.86
N GLU A 107 -2.66 12.59 19.84
CA GLU A 107 -1.68 12.77 20.91
C GLU A 107 -0.24 12.82 20.37
N GLY A 108 0.10 11.95 19.42
CA GLY A 108 1.43 11.87 18.83
C GLY A 108 1.78 13.11 18.00
N ILE A 109 0.90 13.53 17.11
CA ILE A 109 1.12 14.70 16.25
C ILE A 109 1.06 15.99 17.10
N GLY A 110 0.07 16.12 17.99
CA GLY A 110 -0.05 17.29 18.85
C GLY A 110 1.15 17.48 19.79
N ALA A 111 1.65 16.40 20.41
CA ALA A 111 2.85 16.45 21.24
C ALA A 111 4.11 16.81 20.44
N MET A 112 4.20 16.37 19.20
CA MET A 112 5.29 16.73 18.29
C MET A 112 5.20 18.19 17.88
N ALA A 113 4.04 18.67 17.44
CA ALA A 113 3.81 20.05 17.03
C ALA A 113 4.09 21.06 18.14
N ALA A 114 3.75 20.72 19.38
CA ALA A 114 3.99 21.58 20.54
C ALA A 114 5.47 21.74 20.92
N LYS A 115 6.34 20.84 20.49
CA LYS A 115 7.75 20.79 20.93
C LYS A 115 8.77 21.01 19.81
N LEU A 116 8.38 20.79 18.57
CA LEU A 116 9.28 20.79 17.44
C LEU A 116 8.78 21.76 16.36
N ASP A 117 9.71 22.31 15.58
CA ASP A 117 9.45 23.09 14.37
C ASP A 117 9.79 22.31 13.08
N ARG A 118 10.17 21.04 13.24
CA ARG A 118 10.58 20.15 12.15
C ARG A 118 10.49 18.67 12.51
N CYS A 119 10.34 17.81 11.50
CA CYS A 119 10.42 16.35 11.66
C CYS A 119 10.84 15.66 10.37
N ASP A 120 11.05 14.34 10.44
CA ASP A 120 11.05 13.48 9.27
C ASP A 120 9.68 12.80 9.13
N GLY A 121 8.91 13.21 8.12
CA GLY A 121 7.57 12.68 7.86
C GLY A 121 7.54 11.16 7.61
N VAL A 122 8.63 10.57 7.10
CA VAL A 122 8.77 9.11 6.96
C VAL A 122 8.74 8.44 8.34
N ARG A 123 9.55 8.94 9.28
CA ARG A 123 9.59 8.38 10.63
C ARG A 123 8.27 8.55 11.37
N VAL A 124 7.62 9.70 11.22
CA VAL A 124 6.30 9.93 11.82
C VAL A 124 5.28 8.93 11.29
N ALA A 125 5.19 8.76 9.98
CA ALA A 125 4.28 7.80 9.36
C ALA A 125 4.55 6.36 9.83
N GLU A 126 5.81 5.94 9.89
CA GLU A 126 6.20 4.59 10.32
C GLU A 126 5.86 4.32 11.78
N ILE A 127 6.18 5.27 12.66
CA ILE A 127 5.92 5.14 14.10
C ILE A 127 4.42 5.06 14.36
N LEU A 128 3.63 6.00 13.79
CA LEU A 128 2.20 6.06 14.02
C LEU A 128 1.45 4.88 13.39
N CYS A 129 1.83 4.43 12.19
CA CYS A 129 1.24 3.24 11.60
C CYS A 129 1.58 1.98 12.39
N ARG A 130 2.82 1.83 12.88
CA ARG A 130 3.20 0.69 13.71
C ARG A 130 2.45 0.67 15.03
N ALA A 131 2.44 1.79 15.75
CA ALA A 131 1.71 1.90 17.02
C ALA A 131 0.20 1.69 16.78
N GLY A 132 -0.36 2.27 15.72
CA GLY A 132 -1.74 2.06 15.31
C GLY A 132 -2.07 0.60 15.02
N ALA A 133 -1.16 -0.16 14.39
CA ALA A 133 -1.33 -1.58 14.17
C ALA A 133 -1.45 -2.36 15.50
N MET A 134 -0.58 -2.04 16.45
CA MET A 134 -0.61 -2.69 17.77
C MET A 134 -1.92 -2.38 18.49
N VAL A 135 -2.30 -1.12 18.55
CA VAL A 135 -3.56 -0.68 19.19
C VAL A 135 -4.78 -1.28 18.51
N ALA A 136 -4.83 -1.31 17.18
CA ALA A 136 -5.91 -1.96 16.42
C ALA A 136 -6.00 -3.48 16.68
N CYS A 137 -4.87 -4.09 16.99
CA CYS A 137 -4.83 -5.50 17.41
C CYS A 137 -5.22 -5.72 18.88
N GLY A 138 -5.35 -4.68 19.70
CA GLY A 138 -5.53 -4.81 21.15
C GLY A 138 -4.23 -5.07 21.92
N LEU A 139 -3.10 -4.64 21.35
CA LEU A 139 -1.76 -4.79 21.91
C LEU A 139 -1.22 -3.43 22.41
N PRO A 140 -0.24 -3.42 23.33
CA PRO A 140 0.45 -2.20 23.71
C PRO A 140 1.09 -1.49 22.49
N GLU A 141 0.92 -0.18 22.37
CA GLU A 141 1.37 0.61 21.23
C GLU A 141 2.88 0.54 20.96
N ASN A 142 3.67 0.33 22.02
CA ASN A 142 5.13 0.22 21.97
C ASN A 142 5.64 -1.21 21.74
N MET A 143 4.74 -2.19 21.57
CA MET A 143 5.15 -3.57 21.31
C MET A 143 5.94 -3.66 20.00
N PRO A 144 7.12 -4.31 19.98
CA PRO A 144 7.89 -4.47 18.76
C PRO A 144 7.20 -5.44 17.79
N LEU A 145 7.41 -5.24 16.48
CA LEU A 145 6.81 -6.10 15.44
C LEU A 145 7.22 -7.57 15.57
N GLU A 146 8.43 -7.81 16.05
CA GLU A 146 9.00 -9.14 16.30
C GLU A 146 8.25 -9.91 17.41
N ALA A 147 7.47 -9.19 18.21
CA ALA A 147 6.60 -9.82 19.22
C ALA A 147 5.35 -10.48 18.60
N VAL A 148 5.08 -10.27 17.31
CA VAL A 148 4.11 -11.07 16.54
C VAL A 148 4.77 -12.41 16.21
N ASN A 149 4.84 -13.27 17.20
CA ASN A 149 5.49 -14.58 17.19
C ASN A 149 4.62 -15.61 17.94
N PRO A 150 4.98 -16.89 17.96
CA PRO A 150 4.16 -17.92 18.60
C PRO A 150 3.79 -17.66 20.08
N ALA A 151 4.62 -16.93 20.84
CA ALA A 151 4.29 -16.58 22.22
C ALA A 151 3.09 -15.60 22.32
N LEU A 152 2.82 -14.83 21.27
CA LEU A 152 1.65 -13.96 21.21
C LEU A 152 0.35 -14.77 21.13
N VAL A 153 0.37 -15.93 20.49
CA VAL A 153 -0.83 -16.80 20.35
C VAL A 153 -1.40 -17.20 21.70
N ALA A 154 -0.54 -17.50 22.68
CA ALA A 154 -1.00 -17.82 24.02
C ALA A 154 -1.75 -16.63 24.67
N LYS A 155 -1.31 -15.39 24.41
CA LYS A 155 -2.03 -14.20 24.88
C LYS A 155 -3.36 -14.02 24.16
N VAL A 156 -3.41 -14.27 22.86
CA VAL A 156 -4.66 -14.25 22.08
C VAL A 156 -5.68 -15.24 22.66
N ARG A 157 -5.26 -16.47 22.93
CA ARG A 157 -6.13 -17.51 23.51
C ARG A 157 -6.69 -17.17 24.88
N GLN A 158 -5.97 -16.35 25.64
CA GLN A 158 -6.36 -15.90 26.98
C GLN A 158 -7.10 -14.57 27.00
N ALA A 159 -7.25 -13.91 25.86
CA ALA A 159 -7.90 -12.60 25.77
C ALA A 159 -9.41 -12.71 26.08
N PRO A 160 -10.01 -11.67 26.68
CA PRO A 160 -11.45 -11.60 26.84
C PRO A 160 -12.15 -11.71 25.48
N GLN A 161 -13.17 -12.55 25.39
CA GLN A 161 -13.93 -12.73 24.15
C GLN A 161 -14.92 -11.59 23.95
N GLY A 162 -15.21 -11.26 22.68
CA GLY A 162 -16.27 -10.33 22.31
C GLY A 162 -15.90 -8.85 22.38
N GLY A 163 -14.62 -8.51 22.59
CA GLY A 163 -14.12 -7.14 22.46
C GLY A 163 -14.07 -6.65 21.00
N PRO A 164 -13.90 -5.34 20.79
CA PRO A 164 -13.86 -4.74 19.45
C PRO A 164 -12.52 -4.95 18.72
N ASP A 165 -11.46 -5.26 19.45
CA ASP A 165 -10.13 -5.47 18.91
C ASP A 165 -9.94 -6.86 18.30
N LEU A 166 -8.89 -6.98 17.48
CA LEU A 166 -8.63 -8.23 16.75
C LEU A 166 -8.34 -9.40 17.70
N ILE A 167 -7.57 -9.20 18.78
CA ILE A 167 -7.22 -10.26 19.74
C ILE A 167 -8.48 -10.85 20.38
N SER A 168 -9.37 -10.00 20.87
CA SER A 168 -10.62 -10.43 21.52
C SER A 168 -11.51 -11.26 20.59
N ARG A 169 -11.47 -10.99 19.30
CA ARG A 169 -12.23 -11.75 18.29
C ARG A 169 -11.56 -13.04 17.89
N LEU A 170 -10.23 -13.04 17.75
CA LEU A 170 -9.46 -14.24 17.45
C LEU A 170 -9.46 -15.23 18.61
N ALA A 171 -9.61 -14.77 19.85
CA ALA A 171 -9.69 -15.64 21.05
C ALA A 171 -10.82 -16.67 20.97
N ALA A 172 -11.96 -16.30 20.36
CA ALA A 172 -13.11 -17.18 20.18
C ALA A 172 -13.12 -17.92 18.84
N ALA A 173 -12.23 -17.55 17.91
CA ALA A 173 -12.25 -18.13 16.57
C ALA A 173 -11.74 -19.58 16.55
N PRO A 174 -12.37 -20.50 15.79
CA PRO A 174 -11.94 -21.89 15.65
C PRO A 174 -10.74 -21.99 14.69
N LEU A 175 -9.67 -21.28 15.00
CA LEU A 175 -8.44 -21.20 14.23
C LEU A 175 -7.30 -21.92 14.93
N SER A 176 -6.38 -22.49 14.15
CA SER A 176 -5.12 -23.00 14.65
C SER A 176 -4.21 -21.84 15.11
N ASP A 177 -3.19 -22.15 15.88
CA ASP A 177 -2.21 -21.16 16.33
C ASP A 177 -1.42 -20.51 15.18
N GLU A 178 -1.12 -21.31 14.14
CA GLU A 178 -0.46 -20.82 12.92
C GLU A 178 -1.37 -19.83 12.16
N GLU A 179 -2.65 -20.12 12.09
CA GLU A 179 -3.66 -19.26 11.50
C GLU A 179 -3.78 -17.94 12.22
N ILE A 180 -3.89 -17.95 13.54
CA ILE A 180 -3.92 -16.74 14.36
C ILE A 180 -2.68 -15.88 14.10
N LEU A 181 -1.50 -16.48 14.13
CA LEU A 181 -0.24 -15.77 13.88
C LEU A 181 -0.20 -15.17 12.48
N GLY A 182 -0.65 -15.91 11.48
CA GLY A 182 -0.76 -15.43 10.10
C GLY A 182 -1.68 -14.23 9.95
N LEU A 183 -2.86 -14.26 10.57
CA LEU A 183 -3.82 -13.14 10.57
C LEU A 183 -3.23 -11.91 11.25
N MET A 184 -2.66 -12.06 12.44
CA MET A 184 -2.01 -10.95 13.16
C MET A 184 -0.91 -10.32 12.30
N GLY A 185 -0.03 -11.13 11.72
CA GLY A 185 1.03 -10.66 10.84
C GLY A 185 0.51 -9.94 9.58
N SER A 186 -0.63 -10.39 9.04
CA SER A 186 -1.25 -9.75 7.87
C SER A 186 -1.82 -8.38 8.20
N VAL A 187 -2.43 -8.22 9.37
CA VAL A 187 -2.94 -6.92 9.84
C VAL A 187 -1.79 -5.94 10.07
N VAL A 188 -0.76 -6.36 10.77
CA VAL A 188 0.42 -5.53 11.02
C VAL A 188 1.07 -5.07 9.71
N ARG A 189 1.25 -5.99 8.75
CA ARG A 189 1.72 -5.62 7.40
C ARG A 189 0.80 -4.63 6.70
N GLY A 190 -0.51 -4.79 6.82
CA GLY A 190 -1.50 -3.87 6.25
C GLY A 190 -1.28 -2.42 6.72
N PHE A 191 -1.03 -2.21 8.00
CA PHE A 191 -0.71 -0.88 8.54
C PHE A 191 0.65 -0.36 8.04
N VAL A 192 1.66 -1.22 7.88
CA VAL A 192 2.93 -0.83 7.25
C VAL A 192 2.69 -0.34 5.83
N PHE A 193 1.87 -1.05 5.05
CA PHE A 193 1.47 -0.62 3.71
C PHE A 193 0.73 0.73 3.71
N ALA A 194 -0.10 1.00 4.71
CA ALA A 194 -0.80 2.28 4.84
C ALA A 194 0.17 3.47 5.10
N SER A 195 1.38 3.21 5.63
CA SER A 195 2.38 4.26 5.80
C SER A 195 2.89 4.84 4.48
N PHE A 196 2.83 4.09 3.37
CA PHE A 196 3.38 4.54 2.09
C PHE A 196 2.61 5.71 1.47
N PRO A 197 1.28 5.65 1.30
CA PRO A 197 0.54 6.82 0.85
C PRO A 197 0.65 8.00 1.83
N ILE A 198 0.80 7.78 3.14
CA ILE A 198 1.05 8.88 4.09
C ILE A 198 2.37 9.58 3.75
N LYS A 199 3.46 8.84 3.58
CA LYS A 199 4.78 9.39 3.22
C LYS A 199 4.73 10.18 1.91
N ALA A 200 4.08 9.61 0.89
CA ALA A 200 3.91 10.24 -0.41
C ALA A 200 3.06 11.52 -0.31
N GLY A 201 1.96 11.48 0.44
CA GLY A 201 1.09 12.62 0.65
C GLY A 201 1.75 13.77 1.40
N LEU A 202 2.53 13.48 2.44
CA LEU A 202 3.31 14.50 3.15
C LEU A 202 4.32 15.19 2.22
N ALA A 203 5.02 14.41 1.42
CA ALA A 203 5.96 14.96 0.46
C ALA A 203 5.29 15.77 -0.66
N LEU A 204 4.15 15.32 -1.13
CA LEU A 204 3.35 16.06 -2.12
C LEU A 204 2.87 17.39 -1.55
N LEU A 205 2.28 17.36 -0.35
CA LEU A 205 1.79 18.56 0.33
C LEU A 205 2.93 19.56 0.61
N ALA A 206 4.10 19.10 1.03
CA ALA A 206 5.27 19.96 1.23
C ALA A 206 5.74 20.68 -0.04
N ARG A 207 5.44 20.14 -1.22
CA ARG A 207 5.74 20.76 -2.54
C ARG A 207 4.63 21.67 -3.04
N LYS A 208 3.39 21.47 -2.60
CA LYS A 208 2.19 22.15 -3.12
C LYS A 208 1.46 22.91 -2.01
N PRO A 209 1.96 24.10 -1.60
CA PRO A 209 1.31 24.91 -0.55
C PRO A 209 -0.15 25.26 -0.86
N ILE A 210 -0.48 25.48 -2.14
CA ILE A 210 -1.86 25.75 -2.57
C ILE A 210 -2.77 24.57 -2.25
N LEU A 211 -2.30 23.34 -2.45
CA LEU A 211 -3.06 22.14 -2.09
C LEU A 211 -3.23 21.99 -0.56
N GLN A 212 -2.21 22.36 0.22
CA GLN A 212 -2.36 22.40 1.68
C GLN A 212 -3.48 23.37 2.09
N GLN A 213 -3.51 24.56 1.47
CA GLN A 213 -4.55 25.56 1.73
C GLN A 213 -5.93 25.03 1.34
N GLU A 214 -6.06 24.51 0.13
CA GLU A 214 -7.33 23.96 -0.37
C GLU A 214 -7.91 22.89 0.56
N LEU A 215 -7.09 21.94 1.04
CA LEU A 215 -7.53 20.87 1.92
C LEU A 215 -7.90 21.37 3.34
N ARG A 216 -7.31 22.48 3.81
CA ARG A 216 -7.67 23.11 5.09
C ARG A 216 -8.99 23.89 5.00
N GLU A 217 -9.15 24.64 3.90
CA GLU A 217 -10.35 25.44 3.67
C GLU A 217 -11.56 24.58 3.30
N ASN A 218 -11.31 23.42 2.67
CA ASN A 218 -12.34 22.51 2.17
C ASN A 218 -12.10 21.07 2.67
N PRO A 219 -12.38 20.76 3.96
CA PRO A 219 -12.15 19.42 4.52
C PRO A 219 -12.85 18.30 3.75
N GLY A 220 -13.98 18.58 3.07
CA GLY A 220 -14.66 17.62 2.21
C GLY A 220 -13.82 17.09 1.06
N ARG A 221 -12.84 17.88 0.59
CA ARG A 221 -11.89 17.49 -0.48
C ARG A 221 -10.80 16.50 -0.01
N GLN A 222 -10.64 16.31 1.30
CA GLN A 222 -9.66 15.36 1.81
C GLN A 222 -9.93 13.93 1.35
N ARG A 223 -11.21 13.57 1.15
CA ARG A 223 -11.55 12.26 0.61
C ARG A 223 -11.05 12.09 -0.83
N ASP A 224 -11.25 13.09 -1.67
CA ASP A 224 -10.80 13.08 -3.07
C ASP A 224 -9.27 13.03 -3.12
N PHE A 225 -8.61 13.80 -2.24
CA PHE A 225 -7.16 13.74 -2.07
C PHE A 225 -6.66 12.33 -1.73
N ILE A 226 -7.32 11.63 -0.81
CA ILE A 226 -6.92 10.27 -0.40
C ILE A 226 -7.13 9.27 -1.54
N GLU A 227 -8.26 9.31 -2.24
CA GLU A 227 -8.51 8.41 -3.37
C GLU A 227 -7.49 8.64 -4.49
N GLU A 228 -7.16 9.89 -4.79
CA GLU A 228 -6.17 10.25 -5.79
C GLU A 228 -4.75 9.89 -5.34
N LEU A 229 -4.43 10.10 -4.07
CA LEU A 229 -3.17 9.66 -3.48
C LEU A 229 -3.01 8.14 -3.55
N LEU A 230 -4.06 7.39 -3.25
CA LEU A 230 -4.09 5.93 -3.40
C LEU A 230 -3.92 5.50 -4.86
N ARG A 231 -4.47 6.23 -5.81
CA ARG A 231 -4.28 5.99 -7.23
C ARG A 231 -2.81 6.17 -7.64
N LEU A 232 -2.21 7.29 -7.26
CA LEU A 232 -0.84 7.65 -7.65
C LEU A 232 0.22 6.87 -6.88
N ASP A 233 0.05 6.76 -5.57
CA ASP A 233 1.05 6.24 -4.63
C ASP A 233 0.48 5.23 -3.61
N GLY A 234 -0.48 4.42 -4.04
CA GLY A 234 -0.97 3.30 -3.23
C GLY A 234 0.19 2.37 -2.80
N GLY A 235 0.04 1.73 -1.63
CA GLY A 235 1.12 0.95 -1.02
C GLY A 235 1.61 -0.23 -1.87
N ALA A 236 0.74 -0.89 -2.63
CA ALA A 236 1.11 -1.98 -3.53
C ALA A 236 1.16 -1.48 -4.98
N LYS A 237 2.33 -1.48 -5.59
CA LYS A 237 2.51 -1.17 -7.02
C LYS A 237 2.34 -2.41 -7.90
N THR A 238 2.68 -3.57 -7.36
CA THR A 238 2.47 -4.87 -7.98
C THR A 238 1.79 -5.82 -7.02
N VAL A 239 1.14 -6.84 -7.57
CA VAL A 239 0.64 -7.97 -6.80
C VAL A 239 1.11 -9.27 -7.45
N SER A 240 1.73 -10.14 -6.66
CA SER A 240 2.26 -11.42 -7.11
C SER A 240 1.15 -12.46 -7.25
N ARG A 241 1.30 -13.32 -8.25
CA ARG A 241 0.42 -14.47 -8.51
C ARG A 241 1.25 -15.67 -8.95
N ILE A 242 0.62 -16.84 -8.87
CA ILE A 242 1.10 -18.07 -9.48
C ILE A 242 0.02 -18.62 -10.41
N THR A 243 0.42 -19.04 -11.61
CA THR A 243 -0.54 -19.67 -12.54
C THR A 243 -0.84 -21.11 -12.10
N THR A 244 -2.11 -21.45 -11.96
CA THR A 244 -2.55 -22.83 -11.63
C THR A 244 -2.57 -23.74 -12.85
N ARG A 245 -2.69 -23.17 -14.02
CA ARG A 245 -2.67 -23.84 -15.34
C ARG A 245 -2.01 -22.93 -16.38
N ALA A 246 -1.66 -23.49 -17.52
CA ALA A 246 -1.17 -22.68 -18.63
C ALA A 246 -2.24 -21.67 -19.08
N VAL A 247 -1.82 -20.45 -19.36
CA VAL A 247 -2.69 -19.34 -19.81
C VAL A 247 -1.98 -18.54 -20.89
N THR A 248 -2.74 -18.11 -21.90
CA THR A 248 -2.21 -17.27 -22.99
C THR A 248 -2.66 -15.83 -22.78
N VAL A 249 -1.69 -14.90 -22.77
CA VAL A 249 -1.90 -13.45 -22.70
C VAL A 249 -1.25 -12.82 -23.93
N GLY A 250 -2.07 -12.21 -24.79
CA GLY A 250 -1.61 -11.82 -26.12
C GLY A 250 -1.05 -13.04 -26.88
N GLU A 251 0.18 -12.95 -27.37
CA GLU A 251 0.87 -14.04 -28.06
C GLU A 251 1.74 -14.91 -27.13
N THR A 252 1.74 -14.64 -25.82
CA THR A 252 2.61 -15.32 -24.86
C THR A 252 1.84 -16.36 -24.06
N THR A 253 2.24 -17.62 -24.14
CA THR A 253 1.75 -18.67 -23.25
C THR A 253 2.61 -18.72 -21.99
N ILE A 254 1.97 -18.50 -20.84
CA ILE A 254 2.56 -18.59 -19.51
C ILE A 254 2.27 -20.00 -18.98
N PRO A 255 3.29 -20.82 -18.68
CA PRO A 255 3.09 -22.18 -18.17
C PRO A 255 2.40 -22.21 -16.80
N ALA A 256 1.80 -23.35 -16.45
CA ALA A 256 1.37 -23.61 -15.07
C ALA A 256 2.55 -23.54 -14.08
N GLY A 257 2.29 -23.05 -12.86
CA GLY A 257 3.29 -22.89 -11.82
C GLY A 257 4.23 -21.71 -12.01
N SER A 258 3.98 -20.84 -12.99
CA SER A 258 4.78 -19.65 -13.24
C SER A 258 4.48 -18.54 -12.25
N ASN A 259 5.53 -17.84 -11.80
CA ASN A 259 5.36 -16.59 -11.07
C ASN A 259 4.93 -15.49 -12.04
N VAL A 260 3.92 -14.72 -11.63
CA VAL A 260 3.39 -13.60 -12.41
C VAL A 260 3.24 -12.38 -11.51
N GLU A 261 3.83 -11.26 -11.92
CA GLU A 261 3.64 -9.96 -11.29
C GLU A 261 2.61 -9.15 -12.08
N LEU A 262 1.59 -8.66 -11.39
CA LEU A 262 0.55 -7.79 -11.96
C LEU A 262 0.85 -6.35 -11.59
N CYS A 263 1.22 -5.51 -12.58
CA CYS A 263 1.61 -4.12 -12.37
C CYS A 263 0.40 -3.22 -12.15
N VAL A 264 -0.21 -3.28 -10.97
CA VAL A 264 -1.38 -2.48 -10.60
C VAL A 264 -1.08 -0.98 -10.67
N GLY A 265 0.13 -0.56 -10.27
CA GLY A 265 0.54 0.84 -10.33
C GLY A 265 0.57 1.43 -11.74
N LEU A 266 0.74 0.60 -12.78
CA LEU A 266 0.66 1.04 -14.17
C LEU A 266 -0.78 1.19 -14.66
N VAL A 267 -1.68 0.32 -14.19
CA VAL A 267 -3.12 0.41 -14.50
C VAL A 267 -3.73 1.74 -14.06
N HIS A 268 -3.16 2.35 -13.01
CA HIS A 268 -3.60 3.65 -12.51
C HIS A 268 -3.10 4.84 -13.35
N ARG A 269 -2.16 4.59 -14.26
CA ARG A 269 -1.51 5.59 -15.11
C ARG A 269 -1.81 5.30 -16.56
N ASP A 270 -3.09 5.05 -16.88
CA ASP A 270 -3.56 4.82 -18.24
C ASP A 270 -3.21 6.00 -19.16
N GLU A 271 -3.23 5.80 -20.48
CA GLU A 271 -2.65 6.73 -21.47
C GLU A 271 -3.01 8.21 -21.28
N ALA A 272 -4.27 8.50 -20.91
CA ALA A 272 -4.70 9.84 -20.58
C ALA A 272 -4.05 10.39 -19.31
N ASP A 273 -3.77 9.53 -18.33
CA ASP A 273 -3.21 9.89 -17.02
C ASP A 273 -1.67 9.89 -17.04
N VAL A 274 -1.03 9.11 -17.90
CA VAL A 274 0.44 9.17 -18.09
C VAL A 274 0.87 10.48 -18.72
N MET A 275 0.02 11.10 -19.51
CA MET A 275 0.27 12.40 -20.15
C MET A 275 0.06 13.59 -19.20
N SER A 276 -0.86 13.49 -18.25
CA SER A 276 -1.14 14.46 -17.18
C SER A 276 -0.70 13.96 -15.80
N GLY A 277 -0.25 12.74 -15.72
CA GLY A 277 -0.34 11.80 -14.62
C GLY A 277 0.61 11.99 -13.44
N GLN A 278 1.29 13.11 -13.34
CA GLN A 278 2.02 13.47 -12.12
C GLN A 278 1.28 14.52 -11.29
N ASP A 279 0.23 15.12 -11.83
CA ASP A 279 -0.56 16.08 -11.12
C ASP A 279 -1.79 15.43 -10.50
N MET A 280 -1.88 15.60 -9.19
CA MET A 280 -3.07 15.21 -8.44
C MET A 280 -4.28 15.97 -8.98
N ASN A 281 -5.32 15.24 -9.35
CA ASN A 281 -6.58 15.78 -9.84
C ASN A 281 -7.70 15.45 -8.85
N LEU A 282 -8.09 16.41 -8.05
CA LEU A 282 -9.16 16.23 -7.06
C LEU A 282 -10.57 16.21 -7.68
N ASP A 283 -10.72 16.62 -8.93
CA ASP A 283 -12.02 16.67 -9.64
C ASP A 283 -12.27 15.44 -10.51
N GLY A 284 -11.33 14.52 -10.54
CA GLY A 284 -11.35 13.33 -11.39
C GLY A 284 -12.23 12.19 -10.85
N ALA A 285 -12.50 11.21 -11.70
CA ALA A 285 -13.10 9.95 -11.28
C ALA A 285 -12.00 9.04 -10.70
N HIS A 286 -11.88 9.00 -9.38
CA HIS A 286 -10.81 8.32 -8.65
C HIS A 286 -10.96 6.78 -8.66
N ARG A 287 -10.95 6.17 -9.85
CA ARG A 287 -10.96 4.72 -9.98
C ARG A 287 -9.54 4.18 -9.86
N HIS A 288 -9.29 3.42 -8.81
CA HIS A 288 -8.00 2.78 -8.61
C HIS A 288 -8.12 1.33 -8.11
N TRP A 289 -7.05 0.58 -8.27
CA TRP A 289 -6.92 -0.83 -7.91
C TRP A 289 -5.87 -1.05 -6.82
N SER A 290 -5.56 -0.03 -6.03
CA SER A 290 -4.56 -0.07 -4.96
C SER A 290 -4.91 -1.07 -3.85
N PHE A 291 -6.16 -1.46 -3.76
CA PHE A 291 -6.65 -2.52 -2.88
C PHE A 291 -6.85 -3.85 -3.61
N GLY A 292 -6.32 -3.99 -4.81
CA GLY A 292 -6.55 -5.15 -5.65
C GLY A 292 -7.98 -5.28 -6.15
N GLY A 293 -8.34 -6.45 -6.65
CA GLY A 293 -9.65 -6.77 -7.21
C GLY A 293 -9.98 -8.25 -7.08
N GLY A 294 -11.20 -8.61 -7.50
CA GLY A 294 -11.65 -9.99 -7.50
C GLY A 294 -11.65 -10.65 -6.12
N PRO A 295 -11.40 -11.96 -6.05
CA PRO A 295 -11.41 -12.71 -4.79
C PRO A 295 -10.39 -12.21 -3.78
N HIS A 296 -9.29 -11.64 -4.23
CA HIS A 296 -8.17 -11.17 -3.40
C HIS A 296 -8.21 -9.67 -3.07
N ARG A 297 -9.32 -8.99 -3.29
CA ARG A 297 -9.44 -7.58 -2.91
C ARG A 297 -9.17 -7.40 -1.41
N CYS A 298 -8.43 -6.35 -1.05
CA CYS A 298 -8.11 -6.05 0.34
C CYS A 298 -9.38 -5.97 1.22
N PRO A 299 -9.51 -6.78 2.27
CA PRO A 299 -10.68 -6.76 3.15
C PRO A 299 -10.71 -5.49 4.02
N ALA A 300 -9.54 -4.91 4.34
CA ALA A 300 -9.37 -3.73 5.19
C ALA A 300 -9.37 -2.41 4.40
N SER A 301 -9.90 -2.39 3.16
CA SER A 301 -9.87 -1.20 2.31
C SER A 301 -10.60 0.01 2.89
N HIS A 302 -11.64 -0.20 3.72
CA HIS A 302 -12.31 0.87 4.45
C HIS A 302 -11.45 1.41 5.58
N LEU A 303 -10.91 0.52 6.42
CA LEU A 303 -10.02 0.90 7.52
C LEU A 303 -8.80 1.68 7.02
N ALA A 304 -8.21 1.28 5.90
CA ALA A 304 -7.06 1.98 5.32
C ALA A 304 -7.43 3.41 4.89
N ARG A 305 -8.57 3.62 4.23
CA ARG A 305 -9.04 4.95 3.86
C ARG A 305 -9.32 5.83 5.07
N ASP A 306 -9.99 5.26 6.07
CA ASP A 306 -10.33 5.99 7.28
C ASP A 306 -9.06 6.33 8.08
N LEU A 307 -8.07 5.45 8.11
CA LEU A 307 -6.76 5.72 8.72
C LEU A 307 -6.04 6.89 8.04
N LEU A 308 -6.01 6.90 6.70
CA LEU A 308 -5.44 8.00 5.93
C LEU A 308 -6.18 9.30 6.18
N ALA A 309 -7.52 9.26 6.23
CA ALA A 309 -8.35 10.42 6.52
C ALA A 309 -8.05 11.00 7.90
N VAL A 310 -7.99 10.16 8.93
CA VAL A 310 -7.64 10.57 10.28
C VAL A 310 -6.24 11.19 10.32
N PHE A 311 -5.27 10.56 9.67
CA PHE A 311 -3.90 11.07 9.67
C PHE A 311 -3.81 12.47 9.03
N PHE A 312 -4.34 12.66 7.83
CA PHE A 312 -4.25 13.95 7.15
C PHE A 312 -5.14 15.03 7.76
N GLU A 313 -6.31 14.67 8.30
CA GLU A 313 -7.16 15.58 9.08
C GLU A 313 -6.38 16.15 10.28
N VAL A 314 -5.81 15.27 11.10
CA VAL A 314 -5.06 15.67 12.29
C VAL A 314 -3.77 16.42 11.91
N TRP A 315 -3.04 15.93 10.91
CA TRP A 315 -1.81 16.58 10.46
C TRP A 315 -2.07 18.02 9.99
N LEU A 316 -3.09 18.21 9.14
CA LEU A 316 -3.44 19.52 8.63
C LEU A 316 -4.04 20.44 9.71
N ALA A 317 -4.63 19.92 10.77
CA ALA A 317 -5.15 20.70 11.88
C ALA A 317 -4.02 21.18 12.82
N GLU A 318 -3.09 20.28 13.18
CA GLU A 318 -2.08 20.52 14.21
C GLU A 318 -0.80 21.17 13.65
N ILE A 319 -0.39 20.80 12.42
CA ILE A 319 0.81 21.33 11.80
C ILE A 319 0.43 22.52 10.91
N PRO A 320 1.00 23.72 11.13
CA PRO A 320 0.79 24.88 10.24
C PRO A 320 1.24 24.58 8.81
N PHE A 321 1.30 25.60 7.94
CA PHE A 321 1.92 25.44 6.63
C PHE A 321 3.34 24.90 6.78
N PHE A 322 3.65 23.84 6.05
CA PHE A 322 4.93 23.15 6.11
C PHE A 322 5.54 22.98 4.73
N TRP A 323 6.85 22.87 4.71
CA TRP A 323 7.66 22.69 3.49
C TRP A 323 8.85 21.77 3.77
N PHE A 324 9.58 21.42 2.72
CA PHE A 324 10.80 20.65 2.91
C PHE A 324 11.89 21.46 3.63
N ASP A 325 12.49 20.90 4.66
CA ASP A 325 13.66 21.48 5.35
C ASP A 325 14.96 21.07 4.63
N TRP A 326 15.26 21.79 3.55
CA TRP A 326 16.47 21.58 2.77
C TRP A 326 17.64 22.37 3.34
N LYS A 327 18.60 21.69 3.95
CA LYS A 327 19.92 22.28 4.20
C LYS A 327 20.72 22.17 2.92
N GLY A 328 20.74 23.24 2.08
CA GLY A 328 21.63 23.32 0.95
C GLY A 328 21.07 23.48 -0.45
N GLY A 329 19.82 23.89 -0.63
CA GLY A 329 19.32 24.47 -1.91
C GLY A 329 19.06 23.52 -3.06
N ALA A 330 19.29 22.23 -2.96
CA ALA A 330 18.94 21.27 -3.99
C ALA A 330 17.94 20.26 -3.44
N VAL A 331 16.79 20.14 -4.12
CA VAL A 331 15.90 18.99 -3.93
C VAL A 331 16.74 17.74 -4.19
N PRO A 332 16.87 16.81 -3.25
CA PRO A 332 17.56 15.57 -3.54
C PRO A 332 16.91 14.93 -4.77
N ARG A 333 17.72 14.65 -5.79
CA ARG A 333 17.29 13.99 -7.04
C ARG A 333 16.66 12.63 -6.81
N ALA A 334 16.85 12.08 -5.65
CA ALA A 334 16.47 10.73 -5.39
C ALA A 334 15.51 10.66 -4.19
N TRP A 335 14.28 10.43 -4.47
CA TRP A 335 13.54 9.46 -3.73
C TRP A 335 14.36 8.17 -3.83
N GLN A 336 15.24 7.88 -2.87
CA GLN A 336 15.98 6.63 -2.95
C GLN A 336 15.00 5.50 -2.63
N PRO A 337 14.79 4.56 -3.56
CA PRO A 337 13.99 3.39 -3.25
C PRO A 337 14.71 2.66 -2.11
N ARG A 338 14.01 2.43 -1.02
CA ARG A 338 14.44 1.38 -0.12
C ARG A 338 13.84 0.09 -0.63
N PRO A 339 14.66 -0.94 -0.90
CA PRO A 339 14.10 -2.23 -1.21
C PRO A 339 13.16 -2.63 -0.08
N TYR A 340 11.97 -3.09 -0.43
CA TYR A 340 11.14 -3.82 0.52
C TYR A 340 12.02 -4.96 1.04
N GLY A 341 12.15 -5.04 2.35
CA GLY A 341 12.84 -6.16 2.98
C GLY A 341 12.20 -7.50 2.56
N PRO A 342 12.78 -8.64 2.95
CA PRO A 342 12.41 -9.98 2.49
C PRO A 342 10.96 -10.40 2.70
N LEU A 343 10.10 -9.51 3.21
CA LEU A 343 8.67 -9.74 3.43
C LEU A 343 7.80 -9.57 2.18
N ALA A 344 8.32 -8.98 1.12
CA ALA A 344 7.61 -8.85 -0.13
C ALA A 344 8.45 -9.52 -1.21
N GLY A 345 8.26 -10.79 -1.44
CA GLY A 345 8.94 -11.54 -2.52
C GLY A 345 8.68 -11.00 -3.94
N GLY A 346 8.26 -9.74 -4.07
CA GLY A 346 7.98 -9.04 -5.31
C GLY A 346 9.23 -8.38 -5.89
N VAL A 347 9.41 -8.53 -7.19
CA VAL A 347 10.53 -8.01 -7.96
C VAL A 347 10.52 -6.48 -8.10
N PHE A 348 9.43 -5.84 -7.74
CA PHE A 348 9.25 -4.38 -7.83
C PHE A 348 9.26 -3.75 -6.45
N ASP A 349 10.38 -3.14 -6.11
CA ASP A 349 10.48 -2.26 -4.96
C ASP A 349 9.57 -1.05 -5.17
N GLY A 350 8.55 -0.94 -4.32
CA GLY A 350 7.70 0.24 -4.30
C GLY A 350 8.54 1.49 -3.97
N TRP A 351 8.24 2.59 -4.65
CA TRP A 351 8.86 3.87 -4.32
C TRP A 351 8.32 4.39 -3.01
N VAL A 352 9.19 4.51 -2.06
CA VAL A 352 8.90 5.19 -0.80
C VAL A 352 10.01 6.17 -0.53
N PRO A 353 9.69 7.42 -0.16
CA PRO A 353 10.73 8.34 0.28
C PRO A 353 11.55 7.71 1.41
N GLY A 354 12.86 7.75 1.27
CA GLY A 354 13.77 7.34 2.34
C GLY A 354 13.75 8.31 3.52
N SER A 355 13.39 9.58 3.25
CA SER A 355 13.24 10.66 4.23
C SER A 355 12.37 11.76 3.62
N VAL A 356 11.53 12.37 4.43
CA VAL A 356 10.72 13.55 4.11
C VAL A 356 10.96 14.59 5.20
N PRO A 357 12.11 15.30 5.15
CA PRO A 357 12.41 16.32 6.14
C PRO A 357 11.43 17.49 5.97
N LEU A 358 10.65 17.74 6.98
CA LEU A 358 9.63 18.79 7.02
C LEU A 358 9.96 19.83 8.07
N ARG A 359 9.59 21.09 7.76
CA ARG A 359 9.63 22.23 8.68
C ARG A 359 8.35 23.03 8.57
N TRP A 360 7.89 23.62 9.68
CA TRP A 360 6.74 24.49 9.75
C TRP A 360 6.98 25.74 10.60
#